data_8945d971ee1efa358c374bb9e3717d8f
#
_entry.id   8945d971ee1efa358c374bb9e3717d8f
#
_cell.length_a   1.000
_cell.length_b   1.000
_cell.length_c   1.000
_cell.angle_alpha   90.00
_cell.angle_beta   90.00
_cell.angle_gamma   90.00
#
_symmetry.space_group_name_H-M   'P 1'
#
loop_
_entity.id
_entity.type
_entity.pdbx_description
1 polymer ?
#
loop_
_entity_poly.entity_id
_entity_poly.type
_entity_poly.pdbx_seq_one_letter_code
_entity_poly.pdbx_strand_id
1 'polypeptide(L)'
;ISVTNAENTLSATKRLIGRRFDDPEVQKDMKNVAYKIVKATNGDAWLEAQGKMYSPSQVGAFVLTKMKETAENYVGQPVKNAVVTVPAYFNDSQRQATKDAGQIAGLNVLRVINEPTAAALAYGMDKSDDKLIAVYDLGGGTFDISILEIQKGVFEVRSTNGDTFLGGEDFDNTLVKFLVKEFKKDQGIDITKDSMALQRLREAAEKAKIELSSSLQTEINLPYLTMDASGPK
;
A
#
# COMPACT_ATOMS: atom_id res chain seq x y z
N ILE A 1 -8.56 10.07 -11.22
CA ILE A 1 -7.52 11.10 -10.87
C ILE A 1 -6.12 10.51 -11.04
N SER A 2 -5.84 9.30 -10.53
CA SER A 2 -4.51 8.66 -10.65
C SER A 2 -4.06 8.44 -12.10
N VAL A 3 -4.97 8.16 -13.01
CA VAL A 3 -4.67 7.94 -14.44
C VAL A 3 -4.42 9.25 -15.19
N THR A 4 -5.19 10.29 -14.86
CA THR A 4 -5.13 11.58 -15.54
C THR A 4 -4.08 12.51 -14.96
N ASN A 5 -3.52 12.19 -13.80
CA ASN A 5 -2.53 13.00 -13.07
C ASN A 5 -1.56 12.11 -12.27
N ALA A 6 -1.00 11.11 -12.92
CA ALA A 6 -0.14 10.10 -12.28
C ALA A 6 1.11 10.72 -11.62
N GLU A 7 1.70 11.74 -12.24
CA GLU A 7 2.89 12.42 -11.72
C GLU A 7 2.66 13.13 -10.38
N ASN A 8 1.41 13.50 -10.08
CA ASN A 8 1.03 14.16 -8.83
C ASN A 8 0.19 13.27 -7.90
N THR A 9 0.09 11.99 -8.21
CA THR A 9 -0.62 11.01 -7.38
C THR A 9 0.39 10.17 -6.63
N LEU A 10 0.49 10.41 -5.32
CA LEU A 10 1.43 9.71 -4.45
C LEU A 10 0.83 8.39 -3.96
N SER A 11 1.59 7.31 -4.06
CA SER A 11 1.19 5.97 -3.62
C SER A 11 2.39 5.21 -3.06
N ALA A 12 2.13 4.22 -2.20
CA ALA A 12 3.15 3.34 -1.59
C ALA A 12 4.30 4.10 -0.90
N THR A 13 4.05 5.29 -0.39
CA THR A 13 5.06 6.18 0.21
C THR A 13 5.63 5.64 1.52
N LYS A 14 4.97 4.68 2.16
CA LYS A 14 5.46 3.95 3.33
C LYS A 14 6.85 3.32 3.09
N ARG A 15 7.13 2.90 1.86
CA ARG A 15 8.43 2.32 1.46
C ARG A 15 9.60 3.30 1.57
N LEU A 16 9.33 4.60 1.54
CA LEU A 16 10.32 5.67 1.56
C LEU A 16 10.54 6.26 2.96
N ILE A 17 9.65 5.98 3.91
CA ILE A 17 9.69 6.60 5.23
C ILE A 17 10.97 6.23 5.98
N GLY A 18 11.64 7.24 6.55
CA GLY A 18 12.89 7.05 7.28
C GLY A 18 14.08 6.58 6.44
N ARG A 19 14.00 6.65 5.09
CA ARG A 19 15.06 6.20 4.18
C ARG A 19 15.83 7.36 3.57
N ARG A 20 17.10 7.09 3.27
CA ARG A 20 17.99 8.00 2.52
C ARG A 20 17.72 7.88 1.02
N PHE A 21 17.91 8.97 0.29
CA PHE A 21 17.74 8.97 -1.17
C PHE A 21 18.64 7.94 -1.88
N ASP A 22 19.86 7.76 -1.39
CA ASP A 22 20.84 6.85 -1.99
C ASP A 22 20.64 5.37 -1.57
N ASP A 23 19.61 5.08 -0.76
CA ASP A 23 19.24 3.70 -0.37
C ASP A 23 18.88 2.89 -1.62
N PRO A 24 19.42 1.66 -1.79
CA PRO A 24 19.11 0.79 -2.93
C PRO A 24 17.63 0.52 -3.14
N GLU A 25 16.84 0.40 -2.07
CA GLU A 25 15.39 0.21 -2.15
C GLU A 25 14.70 1.46 -2.72
N VAL A 26 15.15 2.67 -2.33
CA VAL A 26 14.65 3.93 -2.89
C VAL A 26 14.97 4.03 -4.38
N GLN A 27 16.18 3.67 -4.78
CA GLN A 27 16.61 3.68 -6.18
C GLN A 27 15.81 2.68 -7.05
N LYS A 28 15.36 1.58 -6.45
CA LYS A 28 14.47 0.59 -7.08
C LYS A 28 13.06 1.16 -7.24
N ASP A 29 12.51 1.81 -6.19
CA ASP A 29 11.20 2.43 -6.22
C ASP A 29 11.07 3.53 -7.28
N MET A 30 12.12 4.33 -7.49
CA MET A 30 12.15 5.38 -8.52
C MET A 30 11.84 4.89 -9.92
N LYS A 31 12.08 3.59 -10.20
CA LYS A 31 11.79 2.97 -11.51
C LYS A 31 10.34 2.49 -11.64
N ASN A 32 9.62 2.39 -10.54
CA ASN A 32 8.31 1.75 -10.46
C ASN A 32 7.16 2.73 -10.21
N VAL A 33 7.47 3.96 -9.77
CA VAL A 33 6.47 4.99 -9.47
C VAL A 33 6.40 6.05 -10.56
N ALA A 34 5.23 6.66 -10.74
CA ALA A 34 5.03 7.72 -11.73
C ALA A 34 5.40 9.12 -11.21
N TYR A 35 5.36 9.32 -9.89
CA TYR A 35 5.76 10.57 -9.25
C TYR A 35 7.28 10.63 -9.05
N LYS A 36 7.80 11.84 -8.81
CA LYS A 36 9.24 12.01 -8.60
C LYS A 36 9.63 11.77 -7.15
N ILE A 37 10.70 11.00 -6.98
CA ILE A 37 11.42 10.89 -5.71
C ILE A 37 12.67 11.76 -5.83
N VAL A 38 12.89 12.64 -4.86
CA VAL A 38 13.94 13.67 -4.89
C VAL A 38 14.79 13.60 -3.63
N LYS A 39 16.03 14.09 -3.74
CA LYS A 39 16.95 14.17 -2.61
C LYS A 39 16.71 15.46 -1.84
N ALA A 40 16.35 15.36 -0.57
CA ALA A 40 16.25 16.51 0.32
C ALA A 40 17.64 17.06 0.68
N THR A 41 17.70 18.27 1.23
CA THR A 41 18.96 18.91 1.63
C THR A 41 19.73 18.13 2.68
N ASN A 42 19.04 17.37 3.54
CA ASN A 42 19.63 16.48 4.54
C ASN A 42 20.02 15.10 3.97
N GLY A 43 19.74 14.84 2.69
CA GLY A 43 20.02 13.58 2.01
C GLY A 43 18.93 12.52 2.10
N ASP A 44 17.80 12.82 2.72
CA ASP A 44 16.65 11.90 2.80
C ASP A 44 15.91 11.81 1.47
N ALA A 45 15.18 10.70 1.27
CA ALA A 45 14.27 10.53 0.15
C ALA A 45 12.98 11.32 0.41
N TRP A 46 12.70 12.30 -0.43
CA TRP A 46 11.48 13.09 -0.44
C TRP A 46 10.73 12.88 -1.75
N LEU A 47 9.50 13.39 -1.82
CA LEU A 47 8.62 13.27 -2.97
C LEU A 47 8.27 14.66 -3.51
N GLU A 48 8.06 14.74 -4.84
CA GLU A 48 7.60 15.95 -5.50
C GLU A 48 6.19 15.74 -6.08
N ALA A 49 5.28 16.65 -5.78
CA ALA A 49 3.96 16.72 -6.39
C ALA A 49 3.54 18.18 -6.55
N GLN A 50 2.98 18.54 -7.69
CA GLN A 50 2.54 19.90 -8.02
C GLN A 50 3.63 20.97 -7.75
N GLY A 51 4.89 20.66 -8.07
CA GLY A 51 6.01 21.54 -7.87
C GLY A 51 6.42 21.79 -6.40
N LYS A 52 5.87 21.02 -5.47
CA LYS A 52 6.21 21.08 -4.04
C LYS A 52 6.87 19.79 -3.59
N MET A 53 7.80 19.93 -2.63
CA MET A 53 8.48 18.79 -2.01
C MET A 53 7.78 18.40 -0.70
N TYR A 54 7.63 17.12 -0.50
CA TYR A 54 7.04 16.52 0.69
C TYR A 54 7.95 15.44 1.27
N SER A 55 8.14 15.46 2.59
CA SER A 55 8.73 14.30 3.25
C SER A 55 7.75 13.12 3.27
N PRO A 56 8.22 11.87 3.30
CA PRO A 56 7.36 10.72 3.50
C PRO A 56 6.51 10.80 4.78
N SER A 57 7.05 11.41 5.85
CA SER A 57 6.30 11.67 7.09
C SER A 57 5.14 12.63 6.88
N GLN A 58 5.31 13.70 6.07
CA GLN A 58 4.20 14.59 5.73
C GLN A 58 3.11 13.88 4.93
N VAL A 59 3.49 13.04 3.97
CA VAL A 59 2.51 12.24 3.20
C VAL A 59 1.80 11.24 4.11
N GLY A 60 2.53 10.57 5.00
CA GLY A 60 1.96 9.70 6.04
C GLY A 60 0.99 10.45 6.94
N ALA A 61 1.31 11.70 7.29
CA ALA A 61 0.44 12.55 8.09
C ALA A 61 -0.89 12.88 7.39
N PHE A 62 -0.91 13.07 6.07
CA PHE A 62 -2.18 13.25 5.33
C PHE A 62 -3.09 12.02 5.48
N VAL A 63 -2.52 10.82 5.38
CA VAL A 63 -3.27 9.56 5.58
C VAL A 63 -3.78 9.47 7.03
N LEU A 64 -2.91 9.72 8.00
CA LEU A 64 -3.29 9.68 9.42
C LEU A 64 -4.33 10.75 9.79
N THR A 65 -4.25 11.93 9.19
CA THR A 65 -5.28 12.98 9.35
C THR A 65 -6.64 12.46 8.85
N LYS A 66 -6.66 11.81 7.70
CA LYS A 66 -7.89 11.21 7.17
C LYS A 66 -8.44 10.10 8.07
N MET A 67 -7.57 9.27 8.61
CA MET A 67 -7.96 8.23 9.57
C MET A 67 -8.52 8.83 10.86
N LYS A 68 -7.88 9.90 11.37
CA LYS A 68 -8.37 10.67 12.53
C LYS A 68 -9.76 11.21 12.28
N GLU A 69 -9.98 11.93 11.17
CA GLU A 69 -11.29 12.45 10.79
C GLU A 69 -12.36 11.34 10.70
N THR A 70 -12.01 10.21 10.11
CA THR A 70 -12.90 9.05 10.00
C THR A 70 -13.28 8.51 11.38
N ALA A 71 -12.32 8.40 12.29
CA ALA A 71 -12.55 7.96 13.66
C ALA A 71 -13.43 8.97 14.42
N GLU A 72 -13.14 10.26 14.33
CA GLU A 72 -13.91 11.33 14.96
C GLU A 72 -15.36 11.34 14.48
N ASN A 73 -15.60 11.17 13.18
CA ASN A 73 -16.94 11.07 12.61
C ASN A 73 -17.71 9.84 13.15
N TYR A 74 -17.01 8.72 13.35
CA TYR A 74 -17.63 7.49 13.87
C TYR A 74 -17.96 7.59 15.36
N VAL A 75 -17.02 8.10 16.17
CA VAL A 75 -17.22 8.17 17.63
C VAL A 75 -17.95 9.44 18.09
N GLY A 76 -18.11 10.43 17.22
CA GLY A 76 -18.81 11.69 17.50
C GLY A 76 -18.06 12.64 18.47
N GLN A 77 -16.76 12.46 18.65
CA GLN A 77 -15.93 13.28 19.53
C GLN A 77 -14.48 13.36 19.05
N PRO A 78 -13.69 14.37 19.48
CA PRO A 78 -12.29 14.50 19.10
C PRO A 78 -11.45 13.28 19.49
N VAL A 79 -10.63 12.80 18.55
CA VAL A 79 -9.66 11.73 18.76
C VAL A 79 -8.27 12.35 18.92
N LYS A 80 -7.67 12.19 20.10
CA LYS A 80 -6.38 12.80 20.45
C LYS A 80 -5.24 11.77 20.49
N ASN A 81 -5.51 10.56 20.96
CA ASN A 81 -4.53 9.53 21.21
C ASN A 81 -4.61 8.43 20.14
N ALA A 82 -3.46 7.91 19.73
CA ALA A 82 -3.39 6.79 18.82
C ALA A 82 -2.23 5.84 19.14
N VAL A 83 -2.41 4.57 18.80
CA VAL A 83 -1.34 3.61 18.64
C VAL A 83 -1.15 3.43 17.14
N VAL A 84 0.08 3.56 16.67
CA VAL A 84 0.42 3.43 15.24
C VAL A 84 1.23 2.16 15.02
N THR A 85 0.89 1.42 13.99
CA THR A 85 1.59 0.16 13.66
C THR A 85 2.60 0.36 12.56
N VAL A 86 3.68 -0.42 12.62
CA VAL A 86 4.75 -0.47 11.63
C VAL A 86 5.13 -1.92 11.32
N PRO A 87 5.69 -2.20 10.13
CA PRO A 87 6.28 -3.51 9.87
C PRO A 87 7.32 -3.90 10.93
N ALA A 88 7.42 -5.19 11.24
CA ALA A 88 8.36 -5.67 12.24
C ALA A 88 9.84 -5.41 11.87
N TYR A 89 10.15 -5.30 10.57
CA TYR A 89 11.50 -5.01 10.07
C TYR A 89 11.87 -3.52 10.07
N PHE A 90 10.94 -2.59 10.40
CA PHE A 90 11.28 -1.17 10.49
C PHE A 90 12.37 -0.93 11.52
N ASN A 91 13.39 -0.15 11.13
CA ASN A 91 14.43 0.32 12.03
C ASN A 91 13.96 1.54 12.86
N ASP A 92 14.80 2.01 13.77
CA ASP A 92 14.46 3.11 14.67
C ASP A 92 14.17 4.42 13.92
N SER A 93 14.89 4.70 12.84
CA SER A 93 14.66 5.89 12.00
C SER A 93 13.26 5.86 11.36
N GLN A 94 12.85 4.72 10.83
CA GLN A 94 11.53 4.51 10.23
C GLN A 94 10.42 4.60 11.27
N ARG A 95 10.64 4.05 12.46
CA ARG A 95 9.70 4.11 13.59
C ARG A 95 9.53 5.54 14.09
N GLN A 96 10.62 6.29 14.23
CA GLN A 96 10.57 7.69 14.62
C GLN A 96 9.85 8.54 13.56
N ALA A 97 10.17 8.37 12.28
CA ALA A 97 9.50 9.08 11.20
C ALA A 97 7.99 8.78 11.12
N THR A 98 7.58 7.57 11.45
CA THR A 98 6.15 7.20 11.56
C THR A 98 5.49 7.89 12.75
N LYS A 99 6.18 7.96 13.90
CA LYS A 99 5.71 8.69 15.08
C LYS A 99 5.55 10.19 14.77
N ASP A 100 6.52 10.78 14.06
CA ASP A 100 6.50 12.18 13.62
C ASP A 100 5.30 12.45 12.70
N ALA A 101 4.99 11.52 11.78
CA ALA A 101 3.80 11.62 10.92
C ALA A 101 2.50 11.70 11.76
N GLY A 102 2.40 10.91 12.82
CA GLY A 102 1.27 10.98 13.76
C GLY A 102 1.17 12.34 14.46
N GLN A 103 2.30 12.89 14.89
CA GLN A 103 2.36 14.22 15.53
C GLN A 103 1.97 15.34 14.55
N ILE A 104 2.45 15.29 13.30
CA ILE A 104 2.06 16.23 12.24
C ILE A 104 0.55 16.17 11.98
N ALA A 105 -0.05 14.99 12.05
CA ALA A 105 -1.51 14.81 11.94
C ALA A 105 -2.30 15.29 13.18
N GLY A 106 -1.63 15.78 14.20
CA GLY A 106 -2.26 16.24 15.45
C GLY A 106 -2.67 15.12 16.39
N LEU A 107 -2.02 13.95 16.29
CA LEU A 107 -2.22 12.82 17.18
C LEU A 107 -1.12 12.75 18.24
N ASN A 108 -1.50 12.42 19.46
CA ASN A 108 -0.58 11.98 20.49
C ASN A 108 -0.32 10.48 20.30
N VAL A 109 0.82 10.12 19.74
CA VAL A 109 1.19 8.72 19.50
C VAL A 109 1.69 8.10 20.80
N LEU A 110 0.83 7.29 21.43
CA LEU A 110 1.09 6.64 22.70
C LEU A 110 2.17 5.56 22.55
N ARG A 111 2.09 4.80 21.46
CA ARG A 111 3.04 3.71 21.12
C ARG A 111 3.12 3.52 19.63
N VAL A 112 4.29 3.05 19.19
CA VAL A 112 4.51 2.42 17.89
C VAL A 112 4.74 0.94 18.15
N ILE A 113 3.90 0.07 17.56
CA ILE A 113 3.97 -1.39 17.73
C ILE A 113 4.11 -2.08 16.38
N ASN A 114 4.58 -3.32 16.42
CA ASN A 114 4.72 -4.12 15.19
C ASN A 114 3.36 -4.56 14.65
N GLU A 115 3.17 -4.47 13.34
CA GLU A 115 1.95 -4.90 12.65
C GLU A 115 1.56 -6.36 12.96
N PRO A 116 2.48 -7.35 12.93
CA PRO A 116 2.13 -8.72 13.28
C PRO A 116 1.72 -8.89 14.75
N THR A 117 2.28 -8.10 15.66
CA THR A 117 1.84 -8.08 17.06
C THR A 117 0.43 -7.55 17.21
N ALA A 118 0.10 -6.46 16.50
CA ALA A 118 -1.25 -5.90 16.49
C ALA A 118 -2.27 -6.89 15.91
N ALA A 119 -1.92 -7.59 14.83
CA ALA A 119 -2.76 -8.62 14.24
C ALA A 119 -3.02 -9.78 15.22
N ALA A 120 -1.98 -10.26 15.88
CA ALA A 120 -2.09 -11.32 16.89
C ALA A 120 -2.97 -10.88 18.08
N LEU A 121 -2.82 -9.65 18.57
CA LEU A 121 -3.66 -9.07 19.62
C LEU A 121 -5.13 -8.98 19.18
N ALA A 122 -5.38 -8.49 17.97
CA ALA A 122 -6.74 -8.39 17.42
C ALA A 122 -7.42 -9.76 17.27
N TYR A 123 -6.65 -10.81 17.02
CA TYR A 123 -7.13 -12.19 16.96
C TYR A 123 -7.36 -12.82 18.34
N GLY A 124 -6.99 -12.12 19.43
CA GLY A 124 -7.17 -12.60 20.80
C GLY A 124 -6.07 -13.54 21.29
N MET A 125 -4.89 -13.52 20.67
CA MET A 125 -3.78 -14.40 21.04
C MET A 125 -3.12 -14.04 22.36
N ASP A 126 -3.37 -12.85 22.90
CA ASP A 126 -2.93 -12.42 24.25
C ASP A 126 -3.53 -13.26 25.39
N LYS A 127 -4.68 -13.89 25.12
CA LYS A 127 -5.42 -14.74 26.08
C LYS A 127 -5.09 -16.22 25.94
N SER A 128 -4.15 -16.55 25.08
CA SER A 128 -3.76 -17.94 24.82
C SER A 128 -2.57 -18.36 25.68
N ASP A 129 -2.39 -19.68 25.82
CA ASP A 129 -1.19 -20.27 26.41
C ASP A 129 0.07 -19.91 25.64
N ASP A 130 1.23 -20.11 26.26
CA ASP A 130 2.53 -19.92 25.60
C ASP A 130 2.61 -20.72 24.31
N LYS A 131 2.96 -20.05 23.21
CA LYS A 131 3.03 -20.67 21.89
C LYS A 131 3.89 -19.91 20.89
N LEU A 132 4.22 -20.60 19.82
CA LEU A 132 4.83 -20.03 18.61
C LEU A 132 3.77 -19.93 17.52
N ILE A 133 3.61 -18.76 16.91
CA ILE A 133 2.65 -18.51 15.84
C ILE A 133 3.33 -17.89 14.62
N ALA A 134 2.73 -18.10 13.46
CA ALA A 134 3.07 -17.37 12.25
C ALA A 134 1.95 -16.37 11.93
N VAL A 135 2.33 -15.14 11.64
CA VAL A 135 1.42 -14.10 11.09
C VAL A 135 1.76 -13.96 9.61
N TYR A 136 0.79 -14.26 8.77
CA TYR A 136 0.88 -14.17 7.31
C TYR A 136 0.04 -12.97 6.87
N ASP A 137 0.70 -11.91 6.44
CA ASP A 137 0.07 -10.65 6.02
C ASP A 137 0.35 -10.42 4.52
N LEU A 138 -0.64 -10.73 3.69
CA LEU A 138 -0.61 -10.45 2.26
C LEU A 138 -1.54 -9.26 1.99
N GLY A 139 -0.96 -8.08 1.95
CA GLY A 139 -1.68 -6.83 1.73
C GLY A 139 -1.86 -6.47 0.25
N GLY A 140 -2.21 -5.22 0.00
CA GLY A 140 -2.37 -4.68 -1.37
C GLY A 140 -1.04 -4.50 -2.12
N GLY A 141 0.03 -4.18 -1.41
CA GLY A 141 1.34 -3.87 -2.03
C GLY A 141 2.54 -4.56 -1.41
N THR A 142 2.38 -5.16 -0.23
CA THR A 142 3.45 -5.89 0.47
C THR A 142 2.96 -7.24 0.96
N PHE A 143 3.88 -8.20 1.03
CA PHE A 143 3.71 -9.47 1.70
C PHE A 143 4.69 -9.55 2.86
N ASP A 144 4.17 -9.78 4.06
CA ASP A 144 4.95 -9.90 5.27
C ASP A 144 4.58 -11.20 6.01
N ILE A 145 5.59 -11.95 6.42
CA ILE A 145 5.43 -13.12 7.27
C ILE A 145 6.33 -12.98 8.49
N SER A 146 5.76 -13.16 9.68
CA SER A 146 6.48 -13.03 10.93
C SER A 146 6.19 -14.21 11.85
N ILE A 147 7.25 -14.69 12.50
CA ILE A 147 7.15 -15.71 13.54
C ILE A 147 7.21 -14.99 14.89
N LEU A 148 6.17 -15.16 15.68
CA LEU A 148 6.05 -14.58 17.01
C LEU A 148 6.03 -15.67 18.07
N GLU A 149 6.79 -15.48 19.12
CA GLU A 149 6.66 -16.24 20.36
C GLU A 149 5.79 -15.47 21.35
N ILE A 150 4.85 -16.16 21.95
CA ILE A 150 3.97 -15.63 22.99
C ILE A 150 4.31 -16.35 24.29
N GLN A 151 4.75 -15.60 25.28
CA GLN A 151 5.03 -16.11 26.62
C GLN A 151 4.38 -15.21 27.66
N LYS A 152 3.45 -15.76 28.43
CA LYS A 152 2.75 -15.03 29.51
C LYS A 152 2.14 -13.70 29.04
N GLY A 153 1.59 -13.67 27.83
CA GLY A 153 0.99 -12.46 27.22
C GLY A 153 2.01 -11.46 26.64
N VAL A 154 3.30 -11.78 26.66
CA VAL A 154 4.35 -10.99 26.01
C VAL A 154 4.62 -11.54 24.61
N PHE A 155 4.62 -10.65 23.62
CA PHE A 155 4.86 -10.99 22.21
C PHE A 155 6.30 -10.63 21.86
N GLU A 156 7.05 -11.58 21.32
CA GLU A 156 8.39 -11.39 20.80
C GLU A 156 8.46 -11.82 19.34
N VAL A 157 8.92 -10.93 18.44
CA VAL A 157 9.15 -11.27 17.05
C VAL A 157 10.47 -12.04 16.95
N ARG A 158 10.40 -13.32 16.58
CA ARG A 158 11.57 -14.21 16.43
C ARG A 158 12.21 -14.07 15.07
N SER A 159 11.41 -13.92 14.03
CA SER A 159 11.89 -13.69 12.66
C SER A 159 10.82 -13.02 11.83
N THR A 160 11.25 -12.31 10.80
CA THR A 160 10.37 -11.71 9.81
C THR A 160 11.01 -11.79 8.44
N ASN A 161 10.19 -11.98 7.40
CA ASN A 161 10.59 -11.98 6.01
C ASN A 161 9.39 -11.55 5.16
N GLY A 162 9.57 -11.46 3.86
CA GLY A 162 8.49 -11.09 2.95
C GLY A 162 8.99 -10.52 1.64
N ASP A 163 8.10 -9.86 0.94
CA ASP A 163 8.39 -9.16 -0.31
C ASP A 163 7.67 -7.81 -0.30
N THR A 164 8.41 -6.72 -0.33
CA THR A 164 7.89 -5.35 -0.33
C THR A 164 7.24 -4.94 -1.65
N PHE A 165 7.31 -5.80 -2.67
CA PHE A 165 6.73 -5.61 -4.01
C PHE A 165 5.79 -6.75 -4.41
N LEU A 166 5.17 -7.43 -3.44
CA LEU A 166 4.19 -8.47 -3.69
C LEU A 166 2.92 -8.19 -2.89
N GLY A 167 1.82 -8.03 -3.61
CA GLY A 167 0.51 -7.78 -3.00
C GLY A 167 -0.61 -7.92 -4.00
N GLY A 168 -1.84 -7.61 -3.60
CA GLY A 168 -3.04 -7.69 -4.43
C GLY A 168 -2.92 -6.93 -5.74
N GLU A 169 -2.18 -5.80 -5.76
CA GLU A 169 -1.92 -5.01 -6.96
C GLU A 169 -1.14 -5.79 -8.03
N ASP A 170 -0.22 -6.68 -7.63
CA ASP A 170 0.55 -7.50 -8.57
C ASP A 170 -0.31 -8.57 -9.21
N PHE A 171 -1.26 -9.12 -8.47
CA PHE A 171 -2.28 -10.03 -9.01
C PHE A 171 -3.16 -9.29 -10.03
N ASP A 172 -3.63 -8.08 -9.72
CA ASP A 172 -4.42 -7.26 -10.64
C ASP A 172 -3.64 -6.97 -11.91
N ASN A 173 -2.37 -6.55 -11.80
CA ASN A 173 -1.50 -6.26 -12.93
C ASN A 173 -1.24 -7.51 -13.81
N THR A 174 -1.14 -8.68 -13.19
CA THR A 174 -0.99 -9.95 -13.93
C THR A 174 -2.25 -10.25 -14.75
N LEU A 175 -3.41 -10.07 -14.16
CA LEU A 175 -4.69 -10.24 -14.86
C LEU A 175 -4.86 -9.20 -15.97
N VAL A 176 -4.51 -7.94 -15.73
CA VAL A 176 -4.51 -6.89 -16.76
C VAL A 176 -3.62 -7.26 -17.94
N LYS A 177 -2.40 -7.73 -17.70
CA LYS A 177 -1.49 -8.18 -18.77
C LYS A 177 -2.09 -9.32 -19.60
N PHE A 178 -2.74 -10.26 -18.94
CA PHE A 178 -3.44 -11.35 -19.61
C PHE A 178 -4.57 -10.81 -20.49
N LEU A 179 -5.44 -9.95 -19.97
CA LEU A 179 -6.58 -9.38 -20.70
C LEU A 179 -6.11 -8.50 -21.88
N VAL A 180 -5.07 -7.69 -21.71
CA VAL A 180 -4.45 -6.91 -22.81
C VAL A 180 -3.99 -7.82 -23.93
N LYS A 181 -3.34 -8.94 -23.59
CA LYS A 181 -2.86 -9.91 -24.58
C LYS A 181 -4.01 -10.58 -25.32
N GLU A 182 -5.04 -11.03 -24.62
CA GLU A 182 -6.21 -11.67 -25.26
C GLU A 182 -6.99 -10.68 -26.12
N PHE A 183 -7.20 -9.44 -25.66
CA PHE A 183 -7.87 -8.41 -26.46
C PHE A 183 -7.09 -8.09 -27.75
N LYS A 184 -5.75 -7.98 -27.68
CA LYS A 184 -4.92 -7.79 -28.86
C LYS A 184 -5.01 -8.96 -29.84
N LYS A 185 -5.11 -10.18 -29.33
CA LYS A 185 -5.27 -11.38 -30.14
C LYS A 185 -6.63 -11.40 -30.87
N ASP A 186 -7.71 -10.99 -30.18
CA ASP A 186 -9.06 -11.04 -30.71
C ASP A 186 -9.37 -9.82 -31.62
N GLN A 187 -8.94 -8.62 -31.25
CA GLN A 187 -9.29 -7.36 -31.91
C GLN A 187 -8.12 -6.72 -32.68
N GLY A 188 -6.91 -7.23 -32.53
CA GLY A 188 -5.70 -6.67 -33.18
C GLY A 188 -5.24 -5.33 -32.61
N ILE A 189 -5.79 -4.87 -31.48
CA ILE A 189 -5.55 -3.55 -30.90
C ILE A 189 -4.73 -3.69 -29.60
N ASP A 190 -3.67 -2.87 -29.48
CA ASP A 190 -2.90 -2.72 -28.26
C ASP A 190 -3.51 -1.61 -27.38
N ILE A 191 -4.34 -1.99 -26.41
CA ILE A 191 -5.02 -1.06 -25.51
C ILE A 191 -4.11 -0.41 -24.47
N THR A 192 -2.85 -0.80 -24.36
CA THR A 192 -1.89 -0.14 -23.43
C THR A 192 -1.62 1.32 -23.82
N LYS A 193 -1.92 1.71 -25.06
CA LYS A 193 -1.79 3.08 -25.57
C LYS A 193 -2.99 3.96 -25.24
N ASP A 194 -4.10 3.38 -24.80
CA ASP A 194 -5.32 4.08 -24.37
C ASP A 194 -5.40 4.04 -22.85
N SER A 195 -5.05 5.15 -22.21
CA SER A 195 -4.99 5.26 -20.75
C SER A 195 -6.34 5.06 -20.07
N MET A 196 -7.43 5.49 -20.70
CA MET A 196 -8.79 5.30 -20.16
C MET A 196 -9.21 3.84 -20.25
N ALA A 197 -8.96 3.18 -21.38
CA ALA A 197 -9.23 1.76 -21.56
C ALA A 197 -8.43 0.92 -20.56
N LEU A 198 -7.15 1.24 -20.38
CA LEU A 198 -6.27 0.56 -19.43
C LEU A 198 -6.76 0.70 -17.98
N GLN A 199 -7.27 1.88 -17.60
CA GLN A 199 -7.83 2.10 -16.26
C GLN A 199 -9.12 1.31 -16.05
N ARG A 200 -10.04 1.32 -17.01
CA ARG A 200 -11.26 0.50 -16.96
C ARG A 200 -10.93 -0.99 -16.83
N LEU A 201 -9.89 -1.42 -17.53
CA LEU A 201 -9.42 -2.80 -17.47
C LEU A 201 -8.85 -3.15 -16.08
N ARG A 202 -8.10 -2.24 -15.46
CA ARG A 202 -7.56 -2.41 -14.09
C ARG A 202 -8.69 -2.54 -13.07
N GLU A 203 -9.68 -1.67 -13.12
CA GLU A 203 -10.84 -1.71 -12.21
C GLU A 203 -11.63 -3.02 -12.38
N ALA A 204 -11.82 -3.46 -13.63
CA ALA A 204 -12.49 -4.73 -13.92
C ALA A 204 -11.68 -5.94 -13.45
N ALA A 205 -10.35 -5.90 -13.59
CA ALA A 205 -9.47 -6.96 -13.12
C ALA A 205 -9.48 -7.08 -11.59
N GLU A 206 -9.40 -5.95 -10.87
CA GLU A 206 -9.50 -5.93 -9.41
C GLU A 206 -10.85 -6.48 -8.94
N LYS A 207 -11.95 -6.04 -9.54
CA LYS A 207 -13.30 -6.53 -9.25
C LYS A 207 -13.39 -8.04 -9.47
N ALA A 208 -12.92 -8.54 -10.62
CA ALA A 208 -12.91 -9.96 -10.93
C ALA A 208 -12.10 -10.78 -9.92
N LYS A 209 -10.91 -10.30 -9.53
CA LYS A 209 -10.09 -10.92 -8.49
C LYS A 209 -10.84 -11.03 -7.17
N ILE A 210 -11.53 -9.97 -6.75
CA ILE A 210 -12.32 -9.94 -5.51
C ILE A 210 -13.48 -10.95 -5.60
N GLU A 211 -14.21 -10.96 -6.70
CA GLU A 211 -15.33 -11.91 -6.90
C GLU A 211 -14.86 -13.37 -6.89
N LEU A 212 -13.72 -13.68 -7.46
CA LEU A 212 -13.13 -15.02 -7.49
C LEU A 212 -12.66 -15.52 -6.10
N SER A 213 -12.65 -14.67 -5.08
CA SER A 213 -12.43 -15.12 -3.70
C SER A 213 -13.63 -15.89 -3.12
N SER A 214 -14.82 -15.72 -3.69
CA SER A 214 -16.06 -16.37 -3.24
C SER A 214 -16.79 -17.15 -4.34
N SER A 215 -16.35 -17.03 -5.60
CA SER A 215 -16.96 -17.67 -6.77
C SER A 215 -15.91 -18.45 -7.56
N LEU A 216 -16.32 -19.54 -8.21
CA LEU A 216 -15.44 -20.30 -9.10
C LEU A 216 -15.27 -19.66 -10.48
N GLN A 217 -16.18 -18.76 -10.84
CA GLN A 217 -16.20 -18.08 -12.14
C GLN A 217 -16.66 -16.63 -11.96
N THR A 218 -16.16 -15.77 -12.83
CA THR A 218 -16.62 -14.39 -12.98
C THR A 218 -16.56 -13.99 -14.45
N GLU A 219 -17.25 -12.91 -14.82
CA GLU A 219 -17.29 -12.38 -16.17
C GLU A 219 -16.77 -10.94 -16.17
N ILE A 220 -15.91 -10.65 -17.14
CA ILE A 220 -15.44 -9.28 -17.42
C ILE A 220 -16.07 -8.84 -18.73
N ASN A 221 -16.97 -7.84 -18.67
CA ASN A 221 -17.64 -7.26 -19.82
C ASN A 221 -17.43 -5.75 -19.80
N LEU A 222 -16.68 -5.23 -20.78
CA LEU A 222 -16.31 -3.82 -20.92
C LEU A 222 -16.73 -3.31 -22.30
N PRO A 223 -18.03 -3.04 -22.52
CA PRO A 223 -18.51 -2.55 -23.81
C PRO A 223 -17.86 -1.20 -24.14
N TYR A 224 -17.53 -1.03 -25.42
CA TYR A 224 -16.88 0.19 -25.92
C TYR A 224 -15.58 0.52 -25.19
N LEU A 225 -14.73 -0.49 -25.00
CA LEU A 225 -13.48 -0.36 -24.27
C LEU A 225 -12.53 0.63 -24.96
N THR A 226 -12.43 0.54 -26.29
CA THR A 226 -11.62 1.44 -27.12
C THR A 226 -12.28 1.64 -28.49
N MET A 227 -11.66 2.45 -29.33
CA MET A 227 -12.15 2.76 -30.66
C MET A 227 -11.03 2.67 -31.69
N ASP A 228 -11.33 2.12 -32.86
CA ASP A 228 -10.45 2.15 -34.03
C ASP A 228 -11.19 2.72 -35.27
N ALA A 229 -10.55 2.66 -36.42
CA ALA A 229 -11.12 3.13 -37.70
C ALA A 229 -12.41 2.39 -38.12
N SER A 230 -12.66 1.20 -37.56
CA SER A 230 -13.86 0.38 -37.82
C SER A 230 -14.98 0.58 -36.78
N GLY A 231 -14.76 1.45 -35.78
CA GLY A 231 -15.72 1.79 -34.75
C GLY A 231 -15.35 1.30 -33.32
N PRO A 232 -16.31 1.40 -32.38
CA PRO A 232 -16.10 0.98 -31.00
C PRO A 232 -15.84 -0.53 -30.87
N LYS A 233 -14.97 -0.91 -29.95
CA LYS A 233 -14.60 -2.30 -29.62
C LYS A 233 -14.78 -2.58 -28.15
#